data_c8264570a1310486e1a1285d9cd94553
#
_entry.id   c8264570a1310486e1a1285d9cd94553
#
_cell.length_a   1.000
_cell.length_b   1.000
_cell.length_c   1.000
_cell.angle_alpha   90.00
_cell.angle_beta   90.00
_cell.angle_gamma   90.00
#
_symmetry.space_group_name_H-M   'P 1'
#
loop_
_entity.id
_entity.type
_entity.pdbx_description
1 polymer ?
#
loop_
_entity_poly.entity_id
_entity_poly.type
_entity_poly.pdbx_seq_one_letter_code
_entity_poly.pdbx_strand_id
1 'polypeptide(L)'
;MSEIRPQTGPQENFLRVPCDIAVFGGAAGGGKSHALLLEPLRFVRTIPGFDAVFFRRNTVQIRNPGGLWDGSVALYGEIAGARPLKHTLEWSFQGGGKIKFAHLEHDTTVLEWQGSQIPLIIYDELTHFSASQFWYMLSRNRSTCGVKPYIRASCNPDADSWVAQFISWWIDQDTGFPIPERAGVARWFIRVADELIWADKKAELLERFPEIPPKSVTFIPAKLSDNPALMRADPGYLANLLSLPLVERERLLGGNWKIRWSGQGLFDEQSFLVSGAPVPEPRLCDAVYAVVDSAVKGGTKHDGTAVVYFSVSRNFGHPLVILDWDVIQIDGALLENWIPSVFARGEELVKQCRARRGFIGTWIEDASSGSILLQQCRNRALNAHALPGPLTSAGKDARALDVSGHIFCGKVKISEHAYNKVATFKSVTKNHLVQQISGFRIGDPDAHKRADDLLDAAVYGVAIGLGNSEGF
;
A
#
# COMPACT_ATOMS: atom_id res chain seq x y z
N MET A 1 8.84 31.95 -24.01
CA MET A 1 8.78 30.50 -23.78
C MET A 1 9.54 30.22 -22.49
N SER A 2 8.90 29.63 -21.52
CA SER A 2 9.59 29.16 -20.30
C SER A 2 10.60 28.07 -20.71
N GLU A 3 11.81 28.15 -20.21
CA GLU A 3 12.85 27.19 -20.52
C GLU A 3 12.49 25.84 -19.85
N ILE A 4 12.33 24.79 -20.68
CA ILE A 4 12.10 23.43 -20.19
C ILE A 4 13.43 22.84 -19.75
N ARG A 5 13.63 22.68 -18.42
CA ARG A 5 14.85 22.15 -17.84
C ARG A 5 14.55 21.32 -16.57
N PRO A 6 15.43 20.35 -16.24
CA PRO A 6 15.31 19.66 -14.95
C PRO A 6 15.64 20.60 -13.78
N GLN A 7 15.15 20.24 -12.60
CA GLN A 7 15.63 20.84 -11.37
C GLN A 7 17.06 20.33 -11.06
N THR A 8 17.86 21.22 -10.50
CA THR A 8 19.25 20.88 -10.11
C THR A 8 19.28 19.77 -9.06
N GLY A 9 20.28 18.91 -9.12
CA GLY A 9 20.45 17.81 -8.20
C GLY A 9 19.94 16.45 -8.74
N PRO A 10 19.12 15.69 -8.01
CA PRO A 10 18.76 14.31 -8.39
C PRO A 10 18.07 14.19 -9.76
N GLN A 11 17.20 15.14 -10.15
CA GLN A 11 16.58 15.11 -11.50
C GLN A 11 17.62 15.27 -12.60
N GLU A 12 18.52 16.24 -12.45
CA GLU A 12 19.60 16.48 -13.41
C GLU A 12 20.56 15.28 -13.48
N ASN A 13 20.91 14.70 -12.33
CA ASN A 13 21.73 13.50 -12.25
C ASN A 13 21.06 12.32 -12.97
N PHE A 14 19.77 12.09 -12.73
CA PHE A 14 19.00 11.03 -13.39
C PHE A 14 19.04 11.15 -14.92
N LEU A 15 18.85 12.35 -15.43
CA LEU A 15 18.88 12.61 -16.87
C LEU A 15 20.28 12.49 -17.49
N ARG A 16 21.35 12.65 -16.68
CA ARG A 16 22.75 12.59 -17.17
C ARG A 16 23.34 11.19 -17.19
N VAL A 17 22.81 10.22 -16.44
CA VAL A 17 23.44 8.91 -16.33
C VAL A 17 23.37 8.12 -17.66
N PRO A 18 24.52 7.56 -18.12
CA PRO A 18 24.58 6.84 -19.40
C PRO A 18 24.23 5.35 -19.27
N CYS A 19 23.60 4.92 -18.16
CA CYS A 19 23.29 3.53 -17.89
C CYS A 19 22.17 3.00 -18.80
N ASP A 20 22.21 1.69 -19.08
CA ASP A 20 21.15 0.98 -19.81
C ASP A 20 19.83 1.03 -19.04
N ILE A 21 19.88 0.97 -17.71
CA ILE A 21 18.73 1.07 -16.82
C ILE A 21 19.04 2.11 -15.74
N ALA A 22 18.15 3.07 -15.55
CA ALA A 22 18.23 3.99 -14.42
C ALA A 22 16.89 4.03 -13.66
N VAL A 23 16.98 3.84 -12.35
CA VAL A 23 15.84 3.87 -11.44
C VAL A 23 15.91 5.14 -10.59
N PHE A 24 14.91 6.00 -10.71
CA PHE A 24 14.75 7.22 -9.93
C PHE A 24 13.73 6.94 -8.81
N GLY A 25 14.21 6.57 -7.65
CA GLY A 25 13.37 6.05 -6.57
C GLY A 25 13.50 6.84 -5.28
N GLY A 26 12.52 6.73 -4.40
CA GLY A 26 12.53 7.39 -3.10
C GLY A 26 11.24 8.10 -2.75
N ALA A 27 11.32 9.15 -1.94
CA ALA A 27 10.17 9.84 -1.37
C ALA A 27 9.16 10.35 -2.41
N ALA A 28 7.90 10.46 -2.01
CA ALA A 28 6.86 11.11 -2.82
C ALA A 28 7.19 12.61 -3.00
N GLY A 29 6.70 13.19 -4.10
CA GLY A 29 6.91 14.61 -4.38
C GLY A 29 8.31 15.00 -4.84
N GLY A 30 9.26 14.05 -4.99
CA GLY A 30 10.64 14.31 -5.44
C GLY A 30 10.79 14.67 -6.92
N GLY A 31 9.70 14.91 -7.66
CA GLY A 31 9.74 15.30 -9.08
C GLY A 31 10.08 14.18 -10.07
N LYS A 32 9.92 12.92 -9.65
CA LYS A 32 10.31 11.73 -10.43
C LYS A 32 9.57 11.62 -11.77
N SER A 33 8.24 11.69 -11.76
CA SER A 33 7.42 11.58 -12.99
C SER A 33 7.71 12.74 -13.96
N HIS A 34 8.01 13.95 -13.45
CA HIS A 34 8.43 15.07 -14.29
C HIS A 34 9.76 14.79 -15.00
N ALA A 35 10.75 14.22 -14.28
CA ALA A 35 12.01 13.82 -14.88
C ALA A 35 11.83 12.76 -15.96
N LEU A 36 10.92 11.79 -15.76
CA LEU A 36 10.57 10.80 -16.77
C LEU A 36 9.99 11.45 -18.03
N LEU A 37 9.12 12.46 -17.88
CA LEU A 37 8.55 13.20 -19.02
C LEU A 37 9.60 14.02 -19.78
N LEU A 38 10.66 14.49 -19.11
CA LEU A 38 11.76 15.20 -19.77
C LEU A 38 12.65 14.27 -20.61
N GLU A 39 12.84 13.02 -20.20
CA GLU A 39 13.83 12.11 -20.80
C GLU A 39 13.66 11.88 -22.31
N PRO A 40 12.45 11.61 -22.86
CA PRO A 40 12.28 11.40 -24.31
C PRO A 40 12.63 12.63 -25.15
N LEU A 41 12.52 13.85 -24.57
CA LEU A 41 12.77 15.10 -25.29
C LEU A 41 14.20 15.21 -25.81
N ARG A 42 15.11 14.40 -25.27
CA ARG A 42 16.50 14.27 -25.72
C ARG A 42 16.61 13.88 -27.18
N PHE A 43 15.72 13.00 -27.68
CA PHE A 43 15.83 12.38 -28.99
C PHE A 43 14.58 12.53 -29.86
N VAL A 44 13.38 12.56 -29.24
CA VAL A 44 12.09 12.48 -29.96
C VAL A 44 11.89 13.59 -31.01
N ARG A 45 12.55 14.74 -30.83
CA ARG A 45 12.46 15.89 -31.75
C ARG A 45 13.42 15.81 -32.93
N THR A 46 14.49 15.05 -32.84
CA THR A 46 15.63 15.12 -33.76
C THR A 46 15.97 13.78 -34.42
N ILE A 47 15.54 12.67 -33.81
CA ILE A 47 15.87 11.33 -34.31
C ILE A 47 14.61 10.68 -34.88
N PRO A 48 14.50 10.55 -36.22
CA PRO A 48 13.40 9.84 -36.84
C PRO A 48 13.31 8.39 -36.39
N GLY A 49 12.09 7.92 -36.11
CA GLY A 49 11.87 6.56 -35.61
C GLY A 49 12.27 6.32 -34.17
N PHE A 50 12.61 7.37 -33.40
CA PHE A 50 12.78 7.25 -31.97
C PHE A 50 11.41 7.25 -31.30
N ASP A 51 11.01 6.10 -30.76
CA ASP A 51 9.75 5.93 -30.04
C ASP A 51 10.03 5.66 -28.56
N ALA A 52 9.33 6.38 -27.69
CA ALA A 52 9.33 6.16 -26.24
C ALA A 52 7.96 5.66 -25.77
N VAL A 53 7.95 4.67 -24.89
CA VAL A 53 6.71 4.15 -24.32
C VAL A 53 6.76 4.24 -22.81
N PHE A 54 5.77 4.96 -22.25
CA PHE A 54 5.51 5.02 -20.81
C PHE A 54 4.54 3.92 -20.40
N PHE A 55 4.87 3.22 -19.34
CA PHE A 55 4.01 2.22 -18.73
C PHE A 55 3.54 2.66 -17.35
N ARG A 56 2.25 2.52 -17.11
CA ARG A 56 1.58 2.56 -15.80
C ARG A 56 0.83 1.25 -15.58
N ARG A 57 0.44 0.96 -14.35
CA ARG A 57 -0.30 -0.28 -14.03
C ARG A 57 -1.61 -0.37 -14.80
N ASN A 58 -2.40 0.71 -14.82
CA ASN A 58 -3.66 0.77 -15.56
C ASN A 58 -3.88 2.13 -16.24
N THR A 59 -4.82 2.17 -17.18
CA THR A 59 -5.14 3.38 -17.96
C THR A 59 -5.73 4.50 -17.13
N VAL A 60 -6.48 4.17 -16.07
CA VAL A 60 -7.06 5.17 -15.17
C VAL A 60 -5.97 6.01 -14.52
N GLN A 61 -4.90 5.38 -14.04
CA GLN A 61 -3.74 6.08 -13.44
C GLN A 61 -3.01 7.02 -14.43
N ILE A 62 -3.09 6.73 -15.74
CA ILE A 62 -2.52 7.63 -16.75
C ILE A 62 -3.40 8.87 -16.94
N ARG A 63 -4.75 8.70 -16.88
CA ARG A 63 -5.75 9.72 -17.20
C ARG A 63 -6.27 10.50 -16.00
N ASN A 64 -5.96 10.08 -14.77
CA ASN A 64 -6.40 10.79 -13.56
C ASN A 64 -5.92 12.25 -13.59
N PRO A 65 -6.69 13.19 -13.01
CA PRO A 65 -6.27 14.59 -12.89
C PRO A 65 -4.88 14.70 -12.28
N GLY A 66 -4.00 15.46 -12.93
CA GLY A 66 -2.59 15.58 -12.53
C GLY A 66 -1.72 14.35 -12.83
N GLY A 67 -2.25 13.31 -13.49
CA GLY A 67 -1.52 12.12 -13.91
C GLY A 67 -0.54 12.36 -15.07
N LEU A 68 0.04 11.26 -15.57
CA LEU A 68 1.06 11.35 -16.62
C LEU A 68 0.58 12.06 -17.90
N TRP A 69 -0.69 11.83 -18.29
CA TRP A 69 -1.22 12.47 -19.49
C TRP A 69 -1.33 13.99 -19.32
N ASP A 70 -1.89 14.45 -18.22
CA ASP A 70 -2.01 15.90 -17.94
C ASP A 70 -0.63 16.55 -17.80
N GLY A 71 0.31 15.89 -17.11
CA GLY A 71 1.69 16.34 -17.04
C GLY A 71 2.35 16.44 -18.41
N SER A 72 2.06 15.49 -19.32
CA SER A 72 2.56 15.53 -20.69
C SER A 72 1.93 16.67 -21.49
N VAL A 73 0.65 16.95 -21.29
CA VAL A 73 -0.04 18.07 -21.94
C VAL A 73 0.56 19.41 -21.51
N ALA A 74 0.80 19.58 -20.23
CA ALA A 74 1.44 20.79 -19.68
C ALA A 74 2.86 20.98 -20.24
N LEU A 75 3.63 19.89 -20.39
CA LEU A 75 5.02 19.97 -20.84
C LEU A 75 5.18 20.01 -22.35
N TYR A 76 4.57 19.05 -23.06
CA TYR A 76 4.77 18.90 -24.51
C TYR A 76 3.91 19.84 -25.31
N GLY A 77 2.80 20.35 -24.76
CA GLY A 77 1.96 21.33 -25.40
C GLY A 77 2.68 22.66 -25.71
N GLU A 78 3.73 22.98 -24.95
CA GLU A 78 4.59 24.15 -25.18
C GLU A 78 5.64 23.93 -26.29
N ILE A 79 5.79 22.68 -26.80
CA ILE A 79 6.81 22.32 -27.78
C ILE A 79 6.26 22.50 -29.19
N ALA A 80 6.89 23.35 -29.98
CA ALA A 80 6.52 23.56 -31.37
C ALA A 80 6.62 22.26 -32.19
N GLY A 81 5.53 21.90 -32.89
CA GLY A 81 5.45 20.70 -33.71
C GLY A 81 5.09 19.41 -32.95
N ALA A 82 4.82 19.50 -31.63
CA ALA A 82 4.24 18.41 -30.87
C ALA A 82 2.71 18.37 -31.06
N ARG A 83 2.16 17.18 -31.32
CA ARG A 83 0.72 16.97 -31.55
C ARG A 83 0.19 15.84 -30.69
N PRO A 84 -0.80 16.09 -29.79
CA PRO A 84 -1.41 15.07 -28.97
C PRO A 84 -2.49 14.28 -29.74
N LEU A 85 -2.50 12.96 -29.59
CA LEU A 85 -3.54 12.04 -30.00
C LEU A 85 -4.22 11.49 -28.73
N LYS A 86 -5.24 12.20 -28.23
CA LYS A 86 -5.86 11.96 -26.91
C LYS A 86 -6.51 10.59 -26.75
N HIS A 87 -7.08 10.00 -27.81
CA HIS A 87 -7.75 8.70 -27.72
C HIS A 87 -6.77 7.54 -27.62
N THR A 88 -5.61 7.63 -28.30
CA THR A 88 -4.54 6.62 -28.26
C THR A 88 -3.49 6.90 -27.19
N LEU A 89 -3.58 8.06 -26.50
CA LEU A 89 -2.60 8.53 -25.52
C LEU A 89 -1.18 8.60 -26.11
N GLU A 90 -1.07 9.25 -27.27
CA GLU A 90 0.20 9.39 -28.00
C GLU A 90 0.52 10.87 -28.29
N TRP A 91 1.80 11.15 -28.37
CA TRP A 91 2.34 12.39 -28.91
C TRP A 91 3.16 12.09 -30.14
N SER A 92 2.96 12.86 -31.20
CA SER A 92 3.83 12.87 -32.38
C SER A 92 4.60 14.18 -32.47
N PHE A 93 5.87 14.10 -32.87
CA PHE A 93 6.75 15.25 -33.01
C PHE A 93 7.18 15.45 -34.44
N GLN A 94 7.46 16.70 -34.82
CA GLN A 94 7.84 17.06 -36.21
C GLN A 94 9.06 16.29 -36.69
N GLY A 95 9.98 15.87 -35.79
CA GLY A 95 11.15 15.04 -36.11
C GLY A 95 10.83 13.57 -36.46
N GLY A 96 9.55 13.17 -36.40
CA GLY A 96 9.10 11.81 -36.70
C GLY A 96 9.15 10.84 -35.48
N GLY A 97 9.60 11.29 -34.33
CA GLY A 97 9.55 10.50 -33.07
C GLY A 97 8.18 10.55 -32.42
N LYS A 98 7.87 9.57 -31.58
CA LYS A 98 6.61 9.44 -30.87
C LYS A 98 6.80 9.11 -29.39
N ILE A 99 5.84 9.52 -28.58
CA ILE A 99 5.74 9.15 -27.18
C ILE A 99 4.35 8.54 -26.95
N LYS A 100 4.29 7.31 -26.48
CA LYS A 100 3.05 6.58 -26.18
C LYS A 100 2.94 6.33 -24.70
N PHE A 101 1.71 6.49 -24.14
CA PHE A 101 1.38 6.09 -22.78
C PHE A 101 0.51 4.83 -22.86
N ALA A 102 0.93 3.79 -22.19
CA ALA A 102 0.31 2.47 -22.19
C ALA A 102 0.24 1.88 -20.78
N HIS A 103 -0.43 0.75 -20.63
CA HIS A 103 -0.54 0.06 -19.37
C HIS A 103 -0.11 -1.41 -19.48
N LEU A 104 0.26 -1.99 -18.35
CA LEU A 104 0.53 -3.42 -18.16
C LEU A 104 -0.21 -3.89 -16.91
N GLU A 105 -1.52 -4.09 -17.03
CA GLU A 105 -2.38 -4.41 -15.87
C GLU A 105 -2.16 -5.83 -15.38
N HIS A 106 -2.08 -6.79 -16.29
CA HIS A 106 -1.87 -8.21 -15.99
C HIS A 106 -0.54 -8.69 -16.58
N ASP A 107 0.01 -9.77 -16.04
CA ASP A 107 1.27 -10.34 -16.55
C ASP A 107 1.18 -10.75 -18.01
N THR A 108 -0.01 -11.16 -18.47
CA THR A 108 -0.26 -11.51 -19.88
C THR A 108 -0.31 -10.31 -20.81
N THR A 109 -0.55 -9.08 -20.32
CA THR A 109 -0.64 -7.88 -21.17
C THR A 109 0.68 -7.59 -21.89
N VAL A 110 1.81 -8.09 -21.41
CA VAL A 110 3.11 -7.97 -22.10
C VAL A 110 3.11 -8.65 -23.47
N LEU A 111 2.23 -9.62 -23.72
CA LEU A 111 2.13 -10.33 -24.99
C LEU A 111 1.62 -9.43 -26.12
N GLU A 112 0.87 -8.37 -25.82
CA GLU A 112 0.43 -7.35 -26.77
C GLU A 112 1.62 -6.60 -27.40
N TRP A 113 2.77 -6.62 -26.74
CA TRP A 113 4.01 -6.00 -27.18
C TRP A 113 4.93 -6.97 -27.94
N GLN A 114 4.45 -8.17 -28.24
CA GLN A 114 5.21 -9.13 -29.04
C GLN A 114 5.55 -8.54 -30.41
N GLY A 115 6.81 -8.64 -30.82
CA GLY A 115 7.29 -8.05 -32.08
C GLY A 115 7.71 -6.58 -32.00
N SER A 116 7.32 -5.84 -30.97
CA SER A 116 7.63 -4.41 -30.81
C SER A 116 9.14 -4.15 -30.68
N GLN A 117 9.55 -2.96 -31.16
CA GLN A 117 10.89 -2.41 -30.97
C GLN A 117 10.73 -1.06 -30.29
N ILE A 118 11.23 -0.95 -29.07
CA ILE A 118 11.03 0.24 -28.23
C ILE A 118 12.40 0.75 -27.81
N PRO A 119 12.92 1.83 -28.41
CA PRO A 119 14.19 2.44 -28.04
C PRO A 119 14.25 2.90 -26.59
N LEU A 120 13.17 3.50 -26.08
CA LEU A 120 13.08 3.95 -24.70
C LEU A 120 11.82 3.40 -24.03
N ILE A 121 12.01 2.53 -23.06
CA ILE A 121 10.95 2.07 -22.18
C ILE A 121 11.00 2.88 -20.88
N ILE A 122 9.85 3.41 -20.46
CA ILE A 122 9.72 4.18 -19.24
C ILE A 122 8.65 3.56 -18.34
N TYR A 123 9.04 3.22 -17.12
CA TYR A 123 8.10 2.77 -16.08
C TYR A 123 7.85 3.88 -15.07
N ASP A 124 6.63 4.33 -14.94
CA ASP A 124 6.24 5.18 -13.83
C ASP A 124 5.62 4.32 -12.73
N GLU A 125 6.22 4.35 -11.54
CA GLU A 125 5.97 3.44 -10.41
C GLU A 125 6.35 1.98 -10.71
N LEU A 126 7.63 1.71 -10.94
CA LEU A 126 8.18 0.38 -11.28
C LEU A 126 7.79 -0.71 -10.26
N THR A 127 7.63 -0.37 -8.99
CA THR A 127 7.20 -1.30 -7.93
C THR A 127 5.78 -1.86 -8.15
N HIS A 128 4.97 -1.23 -9.02
CA HIS A 128 3.64 -1.74 -9.37
C HIS A 128 3.65 -2.85 -10.42
N PHE A 129 4.79 -3.15 -11.03
CA PHE A 129 4.94 -4.18 -12.06
C PHE A 129 5.61 -5.41 -11.49
N SER A 130 5.26 -6.58 -12.03
CA SER A 130 5.94 -7.81 -11.68
C SER A 130 7.35 -7.89 -12.33
N ALA A 131 8.23 -8.68 -11.72
CA ALA A 131 9.54 -8.96 -12.32
C ALA A 131 9.40 -9.61 -13.71
N SER A 132 8.42 -10.49 -13.90
CA SER A 132 8.14 -11.13 -15.20
C SER A 132 7.79 -10.11 -16.28
N GLN A 133 6.96 -9.12 -15.97
CA GLN A 133 6.64 -8.02 -16.87
C GLN A 133 7.90 -7.23 -17.27
N PHE A 134 8.72 -6.85 -16.29
CA PHE A 134 9.94 -6.10 -16.55
C PHE A 134 10.92 -6.87 -17.43
N TRP A 135 11.20 -8.14 -17.12
CA TRP A 135 12.16 -8.96 -17.88
C TRP A 135 11.66 -9.29 -19.28
N TYR A 136 10.36 -9.52 -19.44
CA TYR A 136 9.77 -9.69 -20.77
C TYR A 136 9.95 -8.43 -21.62
N MET A 137 9.59 -7.26 -21.09
CA MET A 137 9.68 -5.99 -21.80
C MET A 137 11.12 -5.58 -22.08
N LEU A 138 12.10 -5.99 -21.26
CA LEU A 138 13.52 -5.80 -21.55
C LEU A 138 13.93 -6.46 -22.88
N SER A 139 13.28 -7.58 -23.25
CA SER A 139 13.49 -8.19 -24.57
C SER A 139 12.88 -7.38 -25.73
N ARG A 140 11.96 -6.48 -25.45
CA ARG A 140 11.35 -5.54 -26.43
C ARG A 140 12.14 -4.23 -26.53
N ASN A 141 13.05 -3.96 -25.59
CA ASN A 141 13.91 -2.78 -25.60
C ASN A 141 15.00 -2.91 -26.67
N ARG A 142 14.61 -2.60 -27.89
CA ARG A 142 15.41 -2.70 -29.12
C ARG A 142 15.29 -1.41 -29.93
N SER A 143 16.32 -1.08 -30.72
CA SER A 143 16.36 0.15 -31.50
C SER A 143 16.99 -0.09 -32.85
N THR A 144 16.41 0.53 -33.88
CA THR A 144 16.96 0.64 -35.25
C THR A 144 17.17 2.10 -35.69
N CYS A 145 16.87 3.06 -34.79
CA CYS A 145 16.96 4.49 -35.09
C CYS A 145 18.35 5.09 -34.75
N GLY A 146 19.35 4.26 -34.43
CA GLY A 146 20.71 4.72 -34.06
C GLY A 146 20.88 5.10 -32.58
N VAL A 147 19.83 5.18 -31.81
CA VAL A 147 19.92 5.38 -30.36
C VAL A 147 20.05 4.03 -29.67
N LYS A 148 21.05 3.86 -28.81
CA LYS A 148 21.16 2.64 -27.97
C LYS A 148 19.91 2.49 -27.12
N PRO A 149 19.24 1.31 -27.12
CA PRO A 149 18.02 1.13 -26.33
C PRO A 149 18.31 1.16 -24.83
N TYR A 150 17.41 1.79 -24.06
CA TYR A 150 17.59 1.96 -22.62
C TYR A 150 16.24 2.05 -21.87
N ILE A 151 16.29 1.92 -20.56
CA ILE A 151 15.12 1.95 -19.66
C ILE A 151 15.30 3.05 -18.62
N ARG A 152 14.21 3.74 -18.34
CA ARG A 152 14.08 4.71 -17.25
C ARG A 152 12.88 4.36 -16.39
N ALA A 153 13.03 4.44 -15.07
CA ALA A 153 11.95 4.10 -14.19
C ALA A 153 11.87 5.04 -13.00
N SER A 154 10.66 5.34 -12.55
CA SER A 154 10.41 5.93 -11.23
C SER A 154 9.84 4.88 -10.29
N CYS A 155 9.99 5.06 -8.99
CA CYS A 155 9.30 4.26 -7.98
C CYS A 155 9.29 4.94 -6.61
N ASN A 156 8.27 4.60 -5.82
CA ASN A 156 8.28 4.83 -4.38
C ASN A 156 8.81 3.57 -3.68
N PRO A 157 9.38 3.67 -2.47
CA PRO A 157 9.85 2.51 -1.74
C PRO A 157 8.73 1.50 -1.49
N ASP A 158 9.05 0.24 -1.70
CA ASP A 158 8.23 -0.91 -1.36
C ASP A 158 9.15 -2.08 -1.02
N ALA A 159 9.24 -2.40 0.28
CA ALA A 159 10.18 -3.38 0.82
C ALA A 159 9.90 -4.82 0.34
N ASP A 160 8.67 -5.11 -0.08
CA ASP A 160 8.25 -6.43 -0.54
C ASP A 160 8.32 -6.59 -2.07
N SER A 161 8.64 -5.50 -2.79
CA SER A 161 8.78 -5.54 -4.25
C SER A 161 10.11 -6.19 -4.68
N TRP A 162 10.10 -6.82 -5.86
CA TRP A 162 11.33 -7.30 -6.49
C TRP A 162 12.33 -6.16 -6.75
N VAL A 163 11.84 -4.92 -6.89
CA VAL A 163 12.67 -3.73 -7.10
C VAL A 163 13.57 -3.47 -5.89
N ALA A 164 13.07 -3.69 -4.66
CA ALA A 164 13.90 -3.55 -3.44
C ALA A 164 15.10 -4.50 -3.46
N GLN A 165 14.92 -5.73 -3.96
CA GLN A 165 16.00 -6.67 -4.18
C GLN A 165 16.95 -6.20 -5.30
N PHE A 166 16.41 -5.73 -6.42
CA PHE A 166 17.15 -5.32 -7.59
C PHE A 166 18.10 -4.15 -7.30
N ILE A 167 17.67 -3.21 -6.44
CA ILE A 167 18.47 -2.03 -6.05
C ILE A 167 19.16 -2.19 -4.69
N SER A 168 19.15 -3.37 -4.08
CA SER A 168 19.61 -3.60 -2.70
C SER A 168 21.02 -3.11 -2.42
N TRP A 169 21.92 -3.14 -3.40
CA TRP A 169 23.28 -2.64 -3.26
C TRP A 169 23.35 -1.13 -2.99
N TRP A 170 22.40 -0.34 -3.47
CA TRP A 170 22.35 1.11 -3.24
C TRP A 170 21.67 1.48 -1.92
N ILE A 171 21.09 0.48 -1.23
CA ILE A 171 20.33 0.68 0.01
C ILE A 171 21.11 0.09 1.17
N ASP A 172 21.26 0.86 2.23
CA ASP A 172 21.79 0.38 3.49
C ASP A 172 20.87 -0.68 4.08
N GLN A 173 21.42 -1.86 4.32
CA GLN A 173 20.65 -3.03 4.70
C GLN A 173 20.24 -3.01 6.18
N ASP A 174 20.80 -2.15 7.00
CA ASP A 174 20.42 -2.00 8.41
C ASP A 174 19.36 -0.92 8.60
N THR A 175 19.53 0.20 7.91
CA THR A 175 18.65 1.38 8.07
C THR A 175 17.50 1.45 7.05
N GLY A 176 17.65 0.83 5.88
CA GLY A 176 16.69 0.90 4.77
C GLY A 176 16.76 2.17 3.93
N PHE A 177 17.72 3.06 4.20
CA PHE A 177 17.89 4.30 3.43
C PHE A 177 18.94 4.15 2.31
N PRO A 178 18.84 4.95 1.25
CA PRO A 178 19.86 5.00 0.20
C PRO A 178 21.22 5.40 0.76
N ILE A 179 22.27 4.71 0.32
CA ILE A 179 23.67 5.04 0.63
C ILE A 179 24.10 6.19 -0.27
N PRO A 180 24.42 7.39 0.27
CA PRO A 180 24.69 8.58 -0.54
C PRO A 180 25.85 8.39 -1.52
N GLU A 181 26.91 7.70 -1.12
CA GLU A 181 28.13 7.47 -1.92
C GLU A 181 27.86 6.53 -3.11
N ARG A 182 26.77 5.75 -3.06
CA ARG A 182 26.37 4.84 -4.13
C ARG A 182 25.33 5.43 -5.06
N ALA A 183 24.78 6.59 -4.73
CA ALA A 183 23.77 7.27 -5.56
C ALA A 183 24.35 7.61 -6.94
N GLY A 184 23.70 7.12 -8.01
CA GLY A 184 24.14 7.34 -9.39
C GLY A 184 25.33 6.47 -9.83
N VAL A 185 25.93 5.68 -8.94
CA VAL A 185 27.02 4.74 -9.30
C VAL A 185 26.44 3.60 -10.13
N ALA A 186 27.08 3.31 -11.27
CA ALA A 186 26.68 2.22 -12.15
C ALA A 186 27.24 0.88 -11.66
N ARG A 187 26.38 -0.14 -11.66
CA ARG A 187 26.78 -1.55 -11.58
C ARG A 187 26.39 -2.31 -12.82
N TRP A 188 27.01 -3.45 -13.03
CA TRP A 188 26.78 -4.28 -14.19
C TRP A 188 26.20 -5.62 -13.78
N PHE A 189 25.28 -6.14 -14.60
CA PHE A 189 24.71 -7.47 -14.38
C PHE A 189 24.48 -8.22 -15.69
N ILE A 190 24.44 -9.52 -15.56
CA ILE A 190 23.87 -10.45 -16.54
C ILE A 190 22.79 -11.28 -15.85
N ARG A 191 21.87 -11.84 -16.65
CA ARG A 191 20.83 -12.73 -16.15
C ARG A 191 21.01 -14.11 -16.79
N VAL A 192 21.23 -15.12 -15.96
CA VAL A 192 21.43 -16.52 -16.37
C VAL A 192 20.49 -17.39 -15.56
N ALA A 193 19.65 -18.18 -16.21
CA ALA A 193 18.67 -19.08 -15.55
C ALA A 193 17.86 -18.37 -14.43
N ASP A 194 17.35 -17.17 -14.72
CA ASP A 194 16.59 -16.30 -13.81
C ASP A 194 17.38 -15.69 -12.64
N GLU A 195 18.65 -15.98 -12.49
CA GLU A 195 19.55 -15.37 -11.51
C GLU A 195 20.30 -14.16 -12.06
N LEU A 196 20.48 -13.15 -11.21
CA LEU A 196 21.25 -11.95 -11.54
C LEU A 196 22.66 -12.09 -10.99
N ILE A 197 23.64 -12.09 -11.88
CA ILE A 197 25.07 -12.10 -11.54
C ILE A 197 25.59 -10.67 -11.70
N TRP A 198 26.07 -10.10 -10.59
CA TRP A 198 26.48 -8.73 -10.50
C TRP A 198 28.00 -8.56 -10.48
N ALA A 199 28.47 -7.44 -11.04
CA ALA A 199 29.84 -6.97 -10.90
C ALA A 199 29.92 -5.44 -10.90
N ASP A 200 31.02 -4.90 -10.38
CA ASP A 200 31.27 -3.46 -10.38
C ASP A 200 31.84 -2.98 -11.73
N LYS A 201 32.46 -3.87 -12.48
CA LYS A 201 33.00 -3.57 -13.81
C LYS A 201 32.43 -4.49 -14.88
N LYS A 202 32.15 -3.93 -16.06
CA LYS A 202 31.69 -4.68 -17.23
C LYS A 202 32.66 -5.80 -17.63
N ALA A 203 33.98 -5.52 -17.54
CA ALA A 203 35.04 -6.46 -17.94
C ALA A 203 34.99 -7.77 -17.15
N GLU A 204 34.70 -7.72 -15.85
CA GLU A 204 34.59 -8.91 -14.97
C GLU A 204 33.52 -9.89 -15.43
N LEU A 205 32.38 -9.37 -15.90
CA LEU A 205 31.33 -10.22 -16.44
C LEU A 205 31.64 -10.75 -17.83
N LEU A 206 32.29 -9.96 -18.68
CA LEU A 206 32.68 -10.41 -20.02
C LEU A 206 33.78 -11.48 -19.96
N GLU A 207 34.68 -11.43 -18.98
CA GLU A 207 35.69 -12.46 -18.78
C GLU A 207 35.05 -13.81 -18.40
N ARG A 208 34.05 -13.78 -17.52
CA ARG A 208 33.35 -14.98 -17.05
C ARG A 208 32.30 -15.50 -18.01
N PHE A 209 31.67 -14.60 -18.77
CA PHE A 209 30.52 -14.88 -19.65
C PHE A 209 30.67 -14.08 -20.96
N PRO A 210 31.63 -14.45 -21.84
CA PRO A 210 31.95 -13.66 -23.03
C PRO A 210 30.80 -13.54 -24.02
N GLU A 211 29.87 -14.52 -24.06
CA GLU A 211 28.73 -14.55 -24.98
C GLU A 211 27.52 -13.72 -24.49
N ILE A 212 27.53 -13.24 -23.24
CA ILE A 212 26.38 -12.54 -22.66
C ILE A 212 26.76 -11.08 -22.40
N PRO A 213 26.27 -10.13 -23.22
CA PRO A 213 26.61 -8.71 -23.03
C PRO A 213 25.98 -8.17 -21.73
N PRO A 214 26.80 -7.69 -20.76
CA PRO A 214 26.30 -7.13 -19.52
C PRO A 214 25.52 -5.83 -19.74
N LYS A 215 24.48 -5.62 -18.92
CA LYS A 215 23.76 -4.36 -18.85
C LYS A 215 24.15 -3.57 -17.59
N SER A 216 24.21 -2.25 -17.76
CA SER A 216 24.48 -1.33 -16.66
C SER A 216 23.18 -0.86 -16.01
N VAL A 217 23.20 -0.76 -14.69
CA VAL A 217 22.07 -0.22 -13.91
C VAL A 217 22.58 0.76 -12.86
N THR A 218 21.77 1.77 -12.56
CA THR A 218 22.01 2.68 -11.45
C THR A 218 20.71 3.06 -10.76
N PHE A 219 20.84 3.49 -9.51
CA PHE A 219 19.76 4.01 -8.68
C PHE A 219 20.09 5.43 -8.23
N ILE A 220 19.14 6.34 -8.39
CA ILE A 220 19.23 7.72 -7.93
C ILE A 220 18.11 7.95 -6.90
N PRO A 221 18.43 8.26 -5.64
CA PRO A 221 17.42 8.56 -4.63
C PRO A 221 16.83 9.95 -4.86
N ALA A 222 15.53 10.09 -4.55
CA ALA A 222 14.82 11.37 -4.54
C ALA A 222 14.16 11.62 -3.19
N LYS A 223 14.21 12.86 -2.73
CA LYS A 223 13.52 13.35 -1.53
C LYS A 223 12.57 14.48 -1.91
N LEU A 224 11.60 14.77 -1.06
CA LEU A 224 10.72 15.92 -1.25
C LEU A 224 11.48 17.25 -1.31
N SER A 225 12.53 17.39 -0.48
CA SER A 225 13.43 18.57 -0.46
C SER A 225 14.12 18.83 -1.80
N ASP A 226 14.24 17.82 -2.66
CA ASP A 226 14.87 17.95 -3.97
C ASP A 226 13.93 18.54 -5.03
N ASN A 227 12.68 18.86 -4.62
CA ASN A 227 11.67 19.48 -5.47
C ASN A 227 11.19 20.85 -4.93
N PRO A 228 12.04 21.87 -4.95
CA PRO A 228 11.67 23.21 -4.48
C PRO A 228 10.51 23.83 -5.26
N ALA A 229 10.25 23.39 -6.49
CA ALA A 229 9.11 23.86 -7.28
C ALA A 229 7.78 23.45 -6.63
N LEU A 230 7.65 22.16 -6.23
CA LEU A 230 6.47 21.66 -5.53
C LEU A 230 6.32 22.34 -4.16
N MET A 231 7.42 22.46 -3.40
CA MET A 231 7.38 23.08 -2.08
C MET A 231 6.94 24.55 -2.11
N ARG A 232 7.21 25.27 -3.20
CA ARG A 232 6.71 26.63 -3.41
C ARG A 232 5.26 26.67 -3.87
N ALA A 233 4.86 25.72 -4.73
CA ALA A 233 3.51 25.65 -5.27
C ALA A 233 2.49 25.17 -4.23
N ASP A 234 2.88 24.21 -3.40
CA ASP A 234 2.05 23.62 -2.34
C ASP A 234 2.87 23.45 -1.04
N PRO A 235 2.98 24.51 -0.22
CA PRO A 235 3.66 24.40 1.08
C PRO A 235 2.98 23.43 2.06
N GLY A 236 1.67 23.16 1.87
CA GLY A 236 0.89 22.24 2.70
C GLY A 236 1.18 20.77 2.43
N TYR A 237 1.77 20.42 1.29
CA TYR A 237 2.04 19.05 0.90
C TYR A 237 2.88 18.28 1.92
N LEU A 238 3.89 18.92 2.50
CA LEU A 238 4.70 18.33 3.57
C LEU A 238 3.85 18.00 4.81
N ALA A 239 2.94 18.89 5.20
CA ALA A 239 2.06 18.64 6.34
C ALA A 239 1.14 17.46 6.08
N ASN A 240 0.64 17.31 4.86
CA ASN A 240 -0.17 16.16 4.46
C ASN A 240 0.62 14.84 4.58
N LEU A 241 1.87 14.82 4.13
CA LEU A 241 2.73 13.62 4.29
C LEU A 241 3.08 13.33 5.75
N LEU A 242 3.27 14.36 6.57
CA LEU A 242 3.54 14.21 8.02
C LEU A 242 2.33 13.65 8.78
N SER A 243 1.12 13.89 8.31
CA SER A 243 -0.12 13.35 8.90
C SER A 243 -0.37 11.87 8.58
N LEU A 244 0.38 11.29 7.65
CA LEU A 244 0.26 9.88 7.30
C LEU A 244 0.67 8.96 8.48
N PRO A 245 0.13 7.72 8.54
CA PRO A 245 0.61 6.70 9.46
C PRO A 245 2.12 6.51 9.37
N LEU A 246 2.76 6.12 10.48
CA LEU A 246 4.22 6.08 10.58
C LEU A 246 4.89 5.36 9.40
N VAL A 247 4.40 4.17 9.04
CA VAL A 247 5.00 3.36 7.95
C VAL A 247 4.87 4.06 6.60
N GLU A 248 3.68 4.60 6.28
CA GLU A 248 3.48 5.37 5.05
C GLU A 248 4.33 6.64 5.03
N ARG A 249 4.44 7.32 6.16
CA ARG A 249 5.30 8.49 6.30
C ARG A 249 6.77 8.15 6.07
N GLU A 250 7.30 7.11 6.71
CA GLU A 250 8.69 6.66 6.52
C GLU A 250 8.95 6.18 5.09
N ARG A 251 7.96 5.56 4.46
CA ARG A 251 8.02 5.13 3.06
C ARG A 251 7.99 6.33 2.11
N LEU A 252 6.94 7.16 2.21
CA LEU A 252 6.65 8.21 1.24
C LEU A 252 7.38 9.52 1.50
N LEU A 253 7.68 9.88 2.74
CA LEU A 253 8.45 11.06 3.11
C LEU A 253 9.92 10.72 3.39
N GLY A 254 10.18 9.65 4.15
CA GLY A 254 11.52 9.22 4.51
C GLY A 254 12.28 8.55 3.35
N GLY A 255 11.58 7.89 2.45
CA GLY A 255 12.19 7.14 1.36
C GLY A 255 12.82 5.82 1.81
N ASN A 256 12.32 5.22 2.89
CA ASN A 256 12.84 3.99 3.47
C ASN A 256 12.40 2.76 2.67
N TRP A 257 13.36 1.93 2.23
CA TRP A 257 13.14 0.73 1.41
C TRP A 257 13.01 -0.57 2.22
N LYS A 258 13.21 -0.50 3.52
CA LYS A 258 13.10 -1.68 4.40
C LYS A 258 11.97 -1.57 5.38
N ILE A 259 11.39 -0.38 5.50
CA ILE A 259 10.23 -0.29 6.35
C ILE A 259 9.14 -1.16 5.74
N ARG A 260 8.92 -2.25 6.41
CA ARG A 260 7.79 -3.12 6.19
C ARG A 260 6.73 -2.72 7.19
N TRP A 261 5.51 -2.82 6.82
CA TRP A 261 4.52 -3.24 7.78
C TRP A 261 5.14 -4.47 8.43
N SER A 262 5.68 -4.34 9.64
CA SER A 262 6.59 -5.31 10.30
C SER A 262 6.22 -6.73 9.88
N GLY A 263 7.16 -7.62 9.60
CA GLY A 263 6.89 -8.99 9.07
C GLY A 263 5.92 -9.84 9.92
N GLN A 264 5.35 -9.25 10.94
CA GLN A 264 4.18 -9.49 11.73
C GLN A 264 3.12 -8.48 11.26
N GLY A 265 2.10 -8.76 10.51
CA GLY A 265 0.91 -7.97 10.19
C GLY A 265 0.96 -6.41 10.20
N LEU A 266 -0.10 -5.77 9.76
CA LEU A 266 -0.29 -4.31 9.90
C LEU A 266 -0.21 -3.87 11.36
N PHE A 267 -0.72 -4.70 12.26
CA PHE A 267 -0.78 -4.42 13.68
C PHE A 267 0.24 -5.28 14.43
N ASP A 268 1.21 -4.64 15.08
CA ASP A 268 2.11 -5.31 16.01
C ASP A 268 1.37 -5.62 17.31
N GLU A 269 1.43 -6.87 17.76
CA GLU A 269 0.90 -7.33 19.03
C GLU A 269 1.36 -6.44 20.19
N GLN A 270 2.61 -5.99 20.18
CA GLN A 270 3.19 -5.11 21.19
C GLN A 270 2.45 -3.76 21.30
N SER A 271 1.81 -3.30 20.23
CA SER A 271 1.04 -2.05 20.24
C SER A 271 -0.18 -2.11 21.17
N PHE A 272 -0.71 -3.30 21.42
CA PHE A 272 -1.84 -3.53 22.31
C PHE A 272 -1.43 -3.78 23.78
N LEU A 273 -0.13 -3.92 24.05
CA LEU A 273 0.42 -4.22 25.36
C LEU A 273 0.98 -2.95 26.03
N VAL A 274 1.20 -3.01 27.32
CA VAL A 274 1.92 -1.99 28.11
C VAL A 274 3.15 -2.66 28.71
N SER A 275 4.34 -2.19 28.35
CA SER A 275 5.61 -2.80 28.77
C SER A 275 5.68 -4.31 28.49
N GLY A 276 5.10 -4.76 27.37
CA GLY A 276 5.10 -6.17 26.96
C GLY A 276 4.04 -7.06 27.62
N ALA A 277 3.12 -6.49 28.42
CA ALA A 277 2.04 -7.22 29.09
C ALA A 277 0.65 -6.66 28.75
N PRO A 278 -0.40 -7.50 28.70
CA PRO A 278 -1.78 -7.02 28.59
C PRO A 278 -2.17 -6.20 29.82
N VAL A 279 -3.20 -5.37 29.67
CA VAL A 279 -3.67 -4.53 30.77
C VAL A 279 -4.72 -5.26 31.61
N PRO A 280 -4.80 -5.02 32.94
CA PRO A 280 -5.91 -5.53 33.74
C PRO A 280 -7.24 -4.93 33.22
N GLU A 281 -8.35 -5.62 33.49
CA GLU A 281 -9.67 -5.07 33.18
C GLU A 281 -9.87 -3.71 33.83
N PRO A 282 -10.42 -2.73 33.12
CA PRO A 282 -10.69 -1.41 33.68
C PRO A 282 -11.61 -1.49 34.90
N ARG A 283 -11.21 -0.91 36.02
CA ARG A 283 -12.05 -0.83 37.24
C ARG A 283 -13.13 0.24 37.15
N LEU A 284 -13.02 1.13 36.17
CA LEU A 284 -13.97 2.20 35.83
C LEU A 284 -13.80 2.57 34.40
N CYS A 285 -14.92 2.69 33.65
CA CYS A 285 -14.94 3.18 32.27
C CYS A 285 -16.22 3.98 32.02
N ASP A 286 -16.28 4.69 30.91
CA ASP A 286 -17.48 5.47 30.58
C ASP A 286 -18.58 4.57 30.03
N ALA A 287 -18.28 3.62 29.15
CA ALA A 287 -19.26 2.71 28.56
C ALA A 287 -18.60 1.40 28.09
N VAL A 288 -19.43 0.38 27.93
CA VAL A 288 -19.10 -0.88 27.25
C VAL A 288 -19.95 -1.02 26.00
N TYR A 289 -19.40 -1.53 24.93
CA TYR A 289 -20.11 -1.85 23.69
C TYR A 289 -19.51 -3.09 23.02
N ALA A 290 -20.23 -3.63 22.04
CA ALA A 290 -19.78 -4.75 21.23
C ALA A 290 -19.88 -4.45 19.74
N VAL A 291 -19.09 -5.14 18.94
CA VAL A 291 -19.18 -5.14 17.48
C VAL A 291 -19.27 -6.56 16.99
N VAL A 292 -20.23 -6.82 16.12
CA VAL A 292 -20.45 -8.14 15.50
C VAL A 292 -20.19 -8.05 14.01
N ASP A 293 -19.31 -8.93 13.54
CA ASP A 293 -19.17 -9.27 12.14
C ASP A 293 -19.82 -10.62 11.86
N SER A 294 -20.75 -10.68 10.91
CA SER A 294 -21.59 -11.86 10.70
C SER A 294 -21.46 -12.45 9.31
N ALA A 295 -21.02 -13.71 9.21
CA ALA A 295 -20.97 -14.45 7.94
C ALA A 295 -22.32 -15.09 7.59
N VAL A 296 -22.67 -15.09 6.29
CA VAL A 296 -23.98 -15.56 5.80
C VAL A 296 -24.05 -17.05 5.51
N LYS A 297 -22.90 -17.70 5.24
CA LYS A 297 -22.90 -19.07 4.70
C LYS A 297 -22.42 -20.08 5.73
N GLY A 298 -23.33 -20.97 6.14
CA GLY A 298 -22.97 -22.17 6.91
C GLY A 298 -22.08 -23.14 6.12
N GLY A 299 -21.18 -23.82 6.82
CA GLY A 299 -20.30 -24.86 6.28
C GLY A 299 -18.82 -24.67 6.66
N THR A 300 -18.08 -25.76 6.72
CA THR A 300 -16.68 -25.80 7.23
C THR A 300 -15.67 -24.97 6.43
N LYS A 301 -16.05 -24.45 5.26
CA LYS A 301 -15.20 -23.65 4.36
C LYS A 301 -15.47 -22.12 4.44
N HIS A 302 -16.49 -21.71 5.18
CA HIS A 302 -16.91 -20.29 5.24
C HIS A 302 -16.43 -19.61 6.52
N ASP A 303 -16.44 -18.26 6.51
CA ASP A 303 -16.05 -17.42 7.61
C ASP A 303 -16.98 -17.61 8.82
N GLY A 304 -16.52 -17.21 10.00
CA GLY A 304 -17.28 -17.33 11.23
C GLY A 304 -18.15 -16.10 11.50
N THR A 305 -18.96 -16.17 12.55
CA THR A 305 -19.56 -14.99 13.15
C THR A 305 -18.74 -14.61 14.37
N ALA A 306 -18.25 -13.38 14.40
CA ALA A 306 -17.35 -12.87 15.43
C ALA A 306 -18.00 -11.73 16.24
N VAL A 307 -17.63 -11.63 17.51
CA VAL A 307 -17.95 -10.49 18.35
C VAL A 307 -16.71 -10.04 19.12
N VAL A 308 -16.51 -8.73 19.22
CA VAL A 308 -15.46 -8.13 20.04
C VAL A 308 -16.08 -7.08 20.95
N TYR A 309 -15.72 -7.11 22.25
CA TYR A 309 -16.24 -6.22 23.28
C TYR A 309 -15.19 -5.19 23.68
N PHE A 310 -15.63 -3.97 23.89
CA PHE A 310 -14.78 -2.83 24.19
C PHE A 310 -15.27 -2.04 25.41
N SER A 311 -14.33 -1.52 26.19
CA SER A 311 -14.59 -0.39 27.07
C SER A 311 -14.01 0.88 26.47
N VAL A 312 -14.76 1.97 26.53
CA VAL A 312 -14.29 3.29 26.16
C VAL A 312 -14.21 4.19 27.38
N SER A 313 -13.13 5.00 27.45
CA SER A 313 -12.89 5.92 28.56
C SER A 313 -12.28 7.21 28.04
N ARG A 314 -12.90 8.36 28.35
CA ARG A 314 -12.35 9.68 28.00
C ARG A 314 -11.35 10.20 29.04
N ASN A 315 -11.58 9.88 30.32
CA ASN A 315 -10.85 10.47 31.43
C ASN A 315 -10.24 9.43 32.37
N PHE A 316 -10.36 8.14 32.09
CA PHE A 316 -9.93 7.08 32.99
C PHE A 316 -9.12 6.02 32.25
N GLY A 317 -7.90 5.78 32.70
CA GLY A 317 -7.06 4.70 32.14
C GLY A 317 -6.77 4.85 30.64
N HIS A 318 -6.88 3.74 29.92
CA HIS A 318 -6.66 3.73 28.48
C HIS A 318 -7.94 4.12 27.72
N PRO A 319 -7.84 4.92 26.63
CA PRO A 319 -9.01 5.40 25.90
C PRO A 319 -9.91 4.28 25.39
N LEU A 320 -9.34 3.17 24.94
CA LEU A 320 -10.07 1.99 24.46
C LEU A 320 -9.38 0.72 24.92
N VAL A 321 -10.12 -0.22 25.48
CA VAL A 321 -9.62 -1.53 25.87
C VAL A 321 -10.51 -2.62 25.28
N ILE A 322 -9.91 -3.58 24.58
CA ILE A 322 -10.58 -4.81 24.16
C ILE A 322 -10.74 -5.69 25.39
N LEU A 323 -11.98 -5.94 25.80
CA LEU A 323 -12.31 -6.66 27.03
C LEU A 323 -12.46 -8.15 26.85
N ASP A 324 -13.10 -8.55 25.75
CA ASP A 324 -13.43 -9.93 25.42
C ASP A 324 -13.71 -10.08 23.93
N TRP A 325 -13.74 -11.31 23.45
CA TRP A 325 -14.09 -11.66 22.08
C TRP A 325 -14.68 -13.06 22.02
N ASP A 326 -15.44 -13.35 20.96
CA ASP A 326 -15.87 -14.71 20.66
C ASP A 326 -15.99 -14.90 19.14
N VAL A 327 -15.79 -16.13 18.68
CA VAL A 327 -15.96 -16.51 17.27
C VAL A 327 -16.62 -17.89 17.21
N ILE A 328 -17.70 -17.95 16.48
CA ILE A 328 -18.48 -19.19 16.35
C ILE A 328 -18.74 -19.50 14.88
N GLN A 329 -18.91 -20.75 14.62
CA GLN A 329 -19.40 -21.24 13.33
C GLN A 329 -20.85 -21.66 13.52
N ILE A 330 -21.77 -20.81 13.12
CA ILE A 330 -23.21 -21.01 13.35
C ILE A 330 -23.97 -20.76 12.04
N ASP A 331 -24.98 -21.56 11.79
CA ASP A 331 -25.89 -21.33 10.66
C ASP A 331 -26.67 -20.05 10.88
N GLY A 332 -26.85 -19.26 9.80
CA GLY A 332 -27.59 -17.99 9.84
C GLY A 332 -28.97 -18.09 10.49
N ALA A 333 -29.63 -19.23 10.34
CA ALA A 333 -30.92 -19.50 10.99
C ALA A 333 -30.84 -19.59 12.54
N LEU A 334 -29.67 -19.89 13.09
CA LEU A 334 -29.46 -20.05 14.53
C LEU A 334 -28.83 -18.81 15.19
N LEU A 335 -28.43 -17.82 14.42
CA LEU A 335 -27.85 -16.55 14.90
C LEU A 335 -28.81 -15.84 15.88
N GLU A 336 -30.10 -15.99 15.67
CA GLU A 336 -31.13 -15.45 16.58
C GLU A 336 -31.03 -15.97 18.03
N ASN A 337 -30.58 -17.20 18.20
CA ASN A 337 -30.41 -17.80 19.53
C ASN A 337 -29.09 -17.41 20.19
N TRP A 338 -28.10 -17.01 19.39
CA TRP A 338 -26.79 -16.57 19.88
C TRP A 338 -26.77 -15.11 20.32
N ILE A 339 -27.48 -14.22 19.61
CA ILE A 339 -27.40 -12.77 19.86
C ILE A 339 -27.77 -12.37 21.31
N PRO A 340 -28.72 -13.00 22.02
CA PRO A 340 -28.98 -12.69 23.42
C PRO A 340 -27.78 -12.94 24.34
N SER A 341 -26.95 -13.94 24.03
CA SER A 341 -25.74 -14.21 24.81
C SER A 341 -24.68 -13.11 24.64
N VAL A 342 -24.64 -12.47 23.47
CA VAL A 342 -23.77 -11.29 23.25
C VAL A 342 -24.16 -10.14 24.17
N PHE A 343 -25.46 -9.84 24.27
CA PHE A 343 -25.95 -8.79 25.17
C PHE A 343 -25.74 -9.15 26.65
N ALA A 344 -26.00 -10.41 27.05
CA ALA A 344 -25.78 -10.87 28.41
C ALA A 344 -24.29 -10.71 28.81
N ARG A 345 -23.36 -11.06 27.91
CA ARG A 345 -21.93 -10.86 28.14
C ARG A 345 -21.57 -9.40 28.25
N GLY A 346 -22.14 -8.53 27.40
CA GLY A 346 -21.96 -7.07 27.49
C GLY A 346 -22.36 -6.52 28.87
N GLU A 347 -23.51 -6.96 29.41
CA GLU A 347 -23.98 -6.56 30.76
C GLU A 347 -23.10 -7.10 31.89
N GLU A 348 -22.52 -8.28 31.75
CA GLU A 348 -21.53 -8.79 32.70
C GLU A 348 -20.28 -7.90 32.71
N LEU A 349 -19.75 -7.54 31.54
CA LEU A 349 -18.60 -6.66 31.40
C LEU A 349 -18.87 -5.25 31.97
N VAL A 350 -20.09 -4.73 31.84
CA VAL A 350 -20.52 -3.48 32.49
C VAL A 350 -20.32 -3.56 34.01
N LYS A 351 -20.75 -4.66 34.63
CA LYS A 351 -20.59 -4.86 36.09
C LYS A 351 -19.11 -4.99 36.46
N GLN A 352 -18.34 -5.75 35.70
CA GLN A 352 -16.90 -5.95 35.91
C GLN A 352 -16.12 -4.64 35.82
N CYS A 353 -16.36 -3.85 34.79
CA CYS A 353 -15.69 -2.59 34.51
C CYS A 353 -16.35 -1.37 35.17
N ARG A 354 -17.45 -1.53 35.91
CA ARG A 354 -18.24 -0.43 36.50
C ARG A 354 -18.52 0.70 35.50
N ALA A 355 -19.01 0.33 34.32
CA ALA A 355 -19.26 1.28 33.25
C ALA A 355 -20.38 2.27 33.63
N ARG A 356 -20.08 3.57 33.60
CA ARG A 356 -20.99 4.65 34.03
C ARG A 356 -22.26 4.74 33.22
N ARG A 357 -22.18 4.51 31.91
CA ARG A 357 -23.29 4.57 30.95
C ARG A 357 -23.86 3.19 30.62
N GLY A 358 -23.35 2.13 31.25
CA GLY A 358 -23.78 0.76 31.01
C GLY A 358 -23.30 0.19 29.67
N PHE A 359 -24.05 -0.79 29.16
CA PHE A 359 -23.87 -1.37 27.82
C PHE A 359 -24.62 -0.52 26.81
N ILE A 360 -23.88 0.21 25.99
CA ILE A 360 -24.46 1.17 25.05
C ILE A 360 -24.91 0.55 23.74
N GLY A 361 -24.76 -0.76 23.58
CA GLY A 361 -25.31 -1.54 22.47
C GLY A 361 -24.29 -2.34 21.70
N THR A 362 -24.78 -2.97 20.66
CA THR A 362 -24.00 -3.79 19.72
C THR A 362 -24.10 -3.20 18.32
N TRP A 363 -22.96 -2.94 17.68
CA TRP A 363 -22.90 -2.51 16.27
C TRP A 363 -22.77 -3.72 15.37
N ILE A 364 -23.56 -3.77 14.32
CA ILE A 364 -23.66 -4.90 13.38
C ILE A 364 -23.55 -4.36 11.96
N GLU A 365 -22.80 -5.01 11.09
CA GLU A 365 -22.73 -4.64 9.67
C GLU A 365 -24.10 -4.88 9.01
N ASP A 366 -24.69 -3.84 8.42
CA ASP A 366 -26.02 -3.92 7.75
C ASP A 366 -25.89 -4.48 6.32
N ALA A 367 -25.38 -5.71 6.24
CA ALA A 367 -25.23 -6.45 5.00
C ALA A 367 -25.64 -7.91 5.23
N SER A 368 -26.37 -8.49 4.29
CA SER A 368 -26.70 -9.92 4.28
C SER A 368 -27.31 -10.43 5.60
N SER A 369 -26.60 -11.24 6.38
CA SER A 369 -27.06 -11.77 7.68
C SER A 369 -27.19 -10.71 8.76
N GLY A 370 -26.39 -9.67 8.70
CA GLY A 370 -26.41 -8.57 9.66
C GLY A 370 -27.73 -7.79 9.62
N SER A 371 -28.32 -7.58 8.42
CA SER A 371 -29.64 -6.96 8.29
C SER A 371 -30.72 -7.79 9.00
N ILE A 372 -30.63 -9.12 8.91
CA ILE A 372 -31.55 -10.03 9.62
C ILE A 372 -31.34 -9.92 11.12
N LEU A 373 -30.09 -9.94 11.60
CA LEU A 373 -29.76 -9.78 13.01
C LEU A 373 -30.25 -8.45 13.58
N LEU A 374 -30.08 -7.35 12.86
CA LEU A 374 -30.59 -6.03 13.26
C LEU A 374 -32.13 -6.05 13.40
N GLN A 375 -32.84 -6.70 12.48
CA GLN A 375 -34.29 -6.86 12.59
C GLN A 375 -34.67 -7.71 13.80
N GLN A 376 -33.98 -8.80 14.05
CA GLN A 376 -34.22 -9.67 15.22
C GLN A 376 -33.94 -8.95 16.54
N CYS A 377 -32.86 -8.14 16.61
CA CYS A 377 -32.59 -7.30 17.78
C CYS A 377 -33.73 -6.29 18.04
N ARG A 378 -34.24 -5.64 16.98
CA ARG A 378 -35.39 -4.72 17.10
C ARG A 378 -36.65 -5.44 17.67
N ASN A 379 -36.93 -6.64 17.15
CA ASN A 379 -38.08 -7.44 17.61
C ASN A 379 -38.01 -7.84 19.10
N ARG A 380 -36.75 -7.97 19.63
CA ARG A 380 -36.47 -8.32 21.02
C ARG A 380 -36.16 -7.12 21.91
N ALA A 381 -36.32 -5.90 21.41
CA ALA A 381 -35.98 -4.66 22.09
C ALA A 381 -34.52 -4.62 22.60
N LEU A 382 -33.58 -5.28 21.87
CA LEU A 382 -32.15 -5.24 22.15
C LEU A 382 -31.53 -4.00 21.49
N ASN A 383 -30.63 -3.32 22.20
CA ASN A 383 -29.99 -2.10 21.73
C ASN A 383 -28.91 -2.41 20.68
N ALA A 384 -29.29 -2.58 19.43
CA ALA A 384 -28.38 -2.83 18.30
C ALA A 384 -28.41 -1.67 17.29
N HIS A 385 -27.25 -1.36 16.76
CA HIS A 385 -27.02 -0.27 15.81
C HIS A 385 -26.40 -0.83 14.52
N ALA A 386 -26.82 -0.28 13.37
CA ALA A 386 -26.11 -0.53 12.13
C ALA A 386 -24.75 0.17 12.14
N LEU A 387 -23.72 -0.46 11.60
CA LEU A 387 -22.43 0.20 11.35
C LEU A 387 -22.63 1.38 10.38
N PRO A 388 -21.93 2.52 10.61
CA PRO A 388 -22.00 3.67 9.70
C PRO A 388 -21.61 3.33 8.27
N GLY A 389 -22.43 3.77 7.29
CA GLY A 389 -22.23 3.51 5.87
C GLY A 389 -20.81 3.85 5.33
N PRO A 390 -20.21 4.98 5.71
CA PRO A 390 -18.83 5.28 5.32
C PRO A 390 -17.79 4.24 5.77
N LEU A 391 -17.99 3.61 6.92
CA LEU A 391 -17.09 2.55 7.42
C LEU A 391 -17.27 1.24 6.63
N THR A 392 -18.51 0.88 6.30
CA THR A 392 -18.79 -0.38 5.59
C THR A 392 -18.47 -0.30 4.10
N SER A 393 -18.54 0.89 3.48
CA SER A 393 -18.21 1.11 2.08
C SER A 393 -16.70 1.17 1.79
N ALA A 394 -15.90 1.46 2.81
CA ALA A 394 -14.44 1.45 2.69
C ALA A 394 -13.93 0.00 2.54
N GLY A 395 -12.96 -0.23 1.66
CA GLY A 395 -12.30 -1.52 1.56
C GLY A 395 -11.58 -1.89 2.87
N LYS A 396 -11.40 -3.19 3.11
CA LYS A 396 -10.78 -3.73 4.34
C LYS A 396 -9.43 -3.09 4.67
N ASP A 397 -8.55 -2.99 3.69
CA ASP A 397 -7.23 -2.38 3.85
C ASP A 397 -7.34 -0.90 4.25
N ALA A 398 -8.27 -0.16 3.63
CA ALA A 398 -8.49 1.24 3.93
C ALA A 398 -9.02 1.44 5.38
N ARG A 399 -9.95 0.60 5.83
CA ARG A 399 -10.46 0.62 7.20
C ARG A 399 -9.37 0.34 8.23
N ALA A 400 -8.56 -0.70 7.98
CA ALA A 400 -7.47 -1.07 8.86
C ALA A 400 -6.41 0.04 8.96
N LEU A 401 -6.10 0.70 7.84
CA LEU A 401 -5.21 1.86 7.80
C LEU A 401 -5.76 3.04 8.60
N ASP A 402 -7.04 3.34 8.48
CA ASP A 402 -7.68 4.47 9.16
C ASP A 402 -7.55 4.36 10.69
N VAL A 403 -7.77 3.15 11.24
CA VAL A 403 -7.63 2.92 12.69
C VAL A 403 -6.21 2.71 13.17
N SER A 404 -5.27 2.42 12.27
CA SER A 404 -3.89 2.06 12.63
C SER A 404 -3.20 3.15 13.47
N GLY A 405 -3.47 4.41 13.18
CA GLY A 405 -2.95 5.54 13.95
C GLY A 405 -3.33 5.51 15.42
N HIS A 406 -4.55 5.11 15.76
CA HIS A 406 -4.98 4.99 17.15
C HIS A 406 -4.26 3.84 17.88
N ILE A 407 -4.04 2.72 17.18
CA ILE A 407 -3.35 1.55 17.73
C ILE A 407 -1.87 1.87 17.96
N PHE A 408 -1.18 2.43 16.97
CA PHE A 408 0.25 2.81 17.10
C PHE A 408 0.49 3.91 18.13
N CYS A 409 -0.44 4.83 18.31
CA CYS A 409 -0.37 5.82 19.39
C CYS A 409 -0.68 5.25 20.78
N GLY A 410 -0.88 3.94 20.90
CA GLY A 410 -1.11 3.25 22.17
C GLY A 410 -2.47 3.52 22.82
N LYS A 411 -3.44 4.08 22.07
CA LYS A 411 -4.79 4.38 22.57
C LYS A 411 -5.65 3.14 22.72
N VAL A 412 -5.33 2.05 22.02
CA VAL A 412 -6.04 0.77 22.05
C VAL A 412 -5.20 -0.24 22.83
N LYS A 413 -5.77 -0.84 23.86
CA LYS A 413 -5.13 -1.88 24.66
C LYS A 413 -5.99 -3.14 24.70
N ILE A 414 -5.38 -4.26 25.09
CA ILE A 414 -6.08 -5.53 25.26
C ILE A 414 -6.04 -5.94 26.74
N SER A 415 -7.17 -6.40 27.27
CA SER A 415 -7.25 -6.87 28.65
C SER A 415 -6.56 -8.22 28.84
N GLU A 416 -6.15 -8.53 30.08
CA GLU A 416 -5.57 -9.84 30.44
C GLU A 416 -6.51 -10.99 30.05
N HIS A 417 -7.82 -10.82 30.26
CA HIS A 417 -8.82 -11.81 29.88
C HIS A 417 -8.83 -12.06 28.37
N ALA A 418 -8.98 -11.00 27.56
CA ALA A 418 -9.05 -11.13 26.11
C ALA A 418 -7.73 -11.65 25.50
N TYR A 419 -6.60 -11.28 26.06
CA TYR A 419 -5.29 -11.70 25.60
C TYR A 419 -5.00 -13.18 25.92
N ASN A 420 -5.39 -13.66 27.10
CA ASN A 420 -5.14 -15.04 27.51
C ASN A 420 -6.24 -16.01 27.07
N LYS A 421 -7.38 -15.49 26.57
CA LYS A 421 -8.50 -16.31 26.11
C LYS A 421 -8.08 -17.17 24.89
N VAL A 422 -8.43 -18.45 24.97
CA VAL A 422 -8.32 -19.39 23.83
C VAL A 422 -9.70 -19.97 23.52
N ALA A 423 -9.99 -20.15 22.25
CA ALA A 423 -11.22 -20.74 21.77
C ALA A 423 -10.91 -21.75 20.65
N THR A 424 -11.75 -22.76 20.52
CA THR A 424 -11.66 -23.72 19.41
C THR A 424 -12.53 -23.24 18.26
N PHE A 425 -11.91 -22.89 17.13
CA PHE A 425 -12.58 -22.52 15.90
C PHE A 425 -11.92 -23.21 14.71
N LYS A 426 -12.71 -23.81 13.81
CA LYS A 426 -12.23 -24.61 12.68
C LYS A 426 -11.19 -25.67 13.12
N SER A 427 -11.48 -26.37 14.24
CA SER A 427 -10.63 -27.42 14.84
C SER A 427 -9.25 -26.94 15.34
N VAL A 428 -9.03 -25.64 15.48
CA VAL A 428 -7.78 -25.10 16.03
C VAL A 428 -8.10 -24.34 17.31
N THR A 429 -7.37 -24.65 18.40
CA THR A 429 -7.51 -24.00 19.71
C THR A 429 -6.37 -23.02 19.92
N LYS A 430 -6.70 -21.73 19.98
CA LYS A 430 -5.72 -20.63 20.15
C LYS A 430 -6.43 -19.32 20.49
N ASN A 431 -5.66 -18.24 20.70
CA ASN A 431 -6.21 -16.89 20.66
C ASN A 431 -6.38 -16.45 19.21
N HIS A 432 -7.61 -16.55 18.70
CA HIS A 432 -7.91 -16.21 17.31
C HIS A 432 -7.89 -14.71 17.06
N LEU A 433 -8.25 -13.86 18.05
CA LEU A 433 -8.24 -12.41 17.91
C LEU A 433 -6.81 -11.89 17.70
N VAL A 434 -5.90 -12.22 18.61
CA VAL A 434 -4.50 -11.78 18.53
C VAL A 434 -3.87 -12.28 17.23
N GLN A 435 -4.14 -13.53 16.84
CA GLN A 435 -3.59 -14.06 15.61
C GLN A 435 -4.14 -13.39 14.34
N GLN A 436 -5.43 -13.11 14.27
CA GLN A 436 -6.02 -12.43 13.11
C GLN A 436 -5.52 -11.00 13.00
N ILE A 437 -5.42 -10.28 14.12
CA ILE A 437 -4.90 -8.90 14.17
C ILE A 437 -3.43 -8.87 13.76
N SER A 438 -2.57 -9.68 14.38
CA SER A 438 -1.13 -9.68 14.10
C SER A 438 -0.77 -10.31 12.74
N GLY A 439 -1.62 -11.16 12.20
CA GLY A 439 -1.46 -11.79 10.90
C GLY A 439 -1.95 -10.98 9.69
N PHE A 440 -2.67 -9.88 9.92
CA PHE A 440 -3.25 -9.09 8.83
C PHE A 440 -2.19 -8.28 8.07
N ARG A 441 -2.22 -8.37 6.74
CA ARG A 441 -1.31 -7.66 5.83
C ARG A 441 -2.11 -6.92 4.77
N ILE A 442 -1.74 -5.67 4.52
CA ILE A 442 -2.34 -4.88 3.46
C ILE A 442 -1.92 -5.43 2.10
N GLY A 443 -2.88 -5.49 1.17
CA GLY A 443 -2.64 -5.96 -0.18
C GLY A 443 -2.29 -7.44 -0.29
N ASP A 444 -2.58 -8.24 0.74
CA ASP A 444 -2.30 -9.67 0.74
C ASP A 444 -3.22 -10.42 -0.24
N PRO A 445 -2.68 -11.01 -1.32
CA PRO A 445 -3.47 -11.74 -2.29
C PRO A 445 -4.12 -13.01 -1.71
N ASP A 446 -3.58 -13.53 -0.61
CA ASP A 446 -4.06 -14.73 0.08
C ASP A 446 -4.97 -14.42 1.28
N ALA A 447 -5.35 -13.16 1.49
CA ALA A 447 -6.23 -12.75 2.58
C ALA A 447 -7.53 -13.57 2.61
N HIS A 448 -8.14 -13.81 1.44
CA HIS A 448 -9.37 -14.58 1.28
C HIS A 448 -9.30 -16.06 1.73
N LYS A 449 -8.09 -16.57 2.00
CA LYS A 449 -7.86 -17.96 2.47
C LYS A 449 -7.82 -18.05 4.00
N ARG A 450 -7.84 -16.94 4.71
CA ARG A 450 -7.73 -16.86 6.16
C ARG A 450 -8.98 -16.29 6.78
N ALA A 451 -9.35 -16.79 7.96
CA ALA A 451 -10.41 -16.20 8.75
C ALA A 451 -9.98 -14.82 9.27
N ASP A 452 -10.82 -13.83 9.14
CA ASP A 452 -10.56 -12.43 9.49
C ASP A 452 -11.75 -11.73 10.19
N ASP A 453 -12.77 -12.48 10.53
CA ASP A 453 -14.00 -12.00 11.16
C ASP A 453 -13.73 -11.20 12.46
N LEU A 454 -12.82 -11.69 13.32
CA LEU A 454 -12.44 -10.99 14.57
C LEU A 454 -11.62 -9.73 14.29
N LEU A 455 -10.81 -9.72 13.24
CA LEU A 455 -10.09 -8.54 12.81
C LEU A 455 -11.06 -7.45 12.34
N ASP A 456 -12.03 -7.80 11.48
CA ASP A 456 -13.00 -6.83 10.98
C ASP A 456 -13.84 -6.25 12.13
N ALA A 457 -14.33 -7.09 13.04
CA ALA A 457 -15.03 -6.63 14.25
C ALA A 457 -14.15 -5.72 15.13
N ALA A 458 -12.84 -6.04 15.28
CA ALA A 458 -11.92 -5.21 16.04
C ALA A 458 -11.66 -3.85 15.38
N VAL A 459 -11.43 -3.82 14.07
CA VAL A 459 -11.21 -2.59 13.30
C VAL A 459 -12.44 -1.67 13.36
N TYR A 460 -13.63 -2.23 13.14
CA TYR A 460 -14.87 -1.47 13.31
C TYR A 460 -15.03 -0.94 14.73
N GLY A 461 -14.70 -1.75 15.75
CA GLY A 461 -14.78 -1.32 17.14
C GLY A 461 -13.86 -0.14 17.44
N VAL A 462 -12.62 -0.17 16.96
CA VAL A 462 -11.68 0.96 17.12
C VAL A 462 -12.21 2.21 16.41
N ALA A 463 -12.73 2.09 15.19
CA ALA A 463 -13.29 3.20 14.45
C ALA A 463 -14.50 3.84 15.16
N ILE A 464 -15.38 3.04 15.78
CA ILE A 464 -16.52 3.53 16.55
C ILE A 464 -16.06 4.21 17.86
N GLY A 465 -15.14 3.59 18.60
CA GLY A 465 -14.73 4.09 19.90
C GLY A 465 -13.81 5.31 19.88
N LEU A 466 -13.00 5.47 18.83
CA LEU A 466 -11.96 6.50 18.72
C LEU A 466 -12.03 7.34 17.45
N GLY A 467 -12.87 6.96 16.47
CA GLY A 467 -13.06 7.72 15.23
C GLY A 467 -13.85 9.01 15.47
N ASN A 468 -13.77 9.94 14.49
CA ASN A 468 -14.54 11.19 14.48
C ASN A 468 -16.01 11.00 14.07
N SER A 469 -16.48 9.76 13.93
CA SER A 469 -17.89 9.47 13.66
C SER A 469 -18.72 9.76 14.90
N GLU A 470 -19.86 10.40 14.72
CA GLU A 470 -20.81 10.88 15.75
C GLU A 470 -21.37 9.77 16.67
N GLY A 471 -20.55 8.89 17.18
CA GLY A 471 -20.95 7.71 17.96
C GLY A 471 -20.83 7.85 19.48
N PHE A 472 -20.02 8.78 20.00
CA PHE A 472 -19.79 8.91 21.47
C PHE A 472 -19.69 10.34 21.95
#